data_b63154e3e51a2350cc9ebc6913c65a3f
#
_entry.id   b63154e3e51a2350cc9ebc6913c65a3f
#
_cell.length_a   1.000
_cell.length_b   1.000
_cell.length_c   1.000
_cell.angle_alpha   90.00
_cell.angle_beta   90.00
_cell.angle_gamma   90.00
#
_symmetry.space_group_name_H-M   'P 1'
#
loop_
_entity.id
_entity.type
_entity.pdbx_description
1 polymer ?
#
loop_
_entity_poly.entity_id
_entity_poly.type
_entity_poly.pdbx_seq_one_letter_code
_entity_poly.pdbx_strand_id
1 'polypeptide(L)'
;MPSHSVLEIFDETLPVSIDLNLARMARLLRALGSPQRYMPPAVHVAGTNGKGSVIAFLRTILEEAGYTVHVYTSPHLVRYNERIRLGGQLIADQDLDSFLKTCIRLNRRRPITFFEITTAAAFLAFSQTPADVCLIETGLGGRLDATNLIERPALSILTPISIDHEFYLGPGLNRIAKEKAGILKRGRPAIVAKQMSASSRVLEWAARKKGVPLWRHGCEWKVSHRRFGSIFQSLSSRRILPLPGLMGLHQRDNAAVAVAALDFLDQF
;
A
#
# COMPACT_ATOMS: atom_id res chain seq x y z
N MET A 1 -3.63 36.56 10.52
CA MET A 1 -4.71 35.62 10.15
C MET A 1 -4.07 34.25 10.16
N PRO A 2 -4.53 33.25 10.93
CA PRO A 2 -4.04 31.89 10.77
C PRO A 2 -4.41 31.47 9.34
N SER A 3 -3.41 31.16 8.52
CA SER A 3 -3.64 30.58 7.19
C SER A 3 -4.22 29.18 7.43
N HIS A 4 -5.50 29.00 7.10
CA HIS A 4 -6.05 27.65 7.02
C HIS A 4 -5.16 26.83 6.09
N SER A 5 -4.79 25.64 6.54
CA SER A 5 -4.02 24.74 5.69
C SER A 5 -4.86 24.41 4.46
N VAL A 6 -4.21 24.13 3.32
CA VAL A 6 -4.93 23.73 2.10
C VAL A 6 -5.81 22.49 2.37
N LEU A 7 -5.42 21.65 3.32
CA LEU A 7 -6.19 20.47 3.77
C LEU A 7 -7.51 20.84 4.44
N GLU A 8 -7.54 21.89 5.28
CA GLU A 8 -8.77 22.34 5.94
C GLU A 8 -9.78 22.87 4.92
N ILE A 9 -9.31 23.64 3.91
CA ILE A 9 -10.14 24.13 2.82
C ILE A 9 -10.75 22.96 2.01
N PHE A 10 -10.00 21.87 1.85
CA PHE A 10 -10.47 20.72 1.09
C PHE A 10 -11.45 19.84 1.85
N ASP A 11 -11.26 19.66 3.15
CA ASP A 11 -12.19 18.87 3.98
C ASP A 11 -13.59 19.49 3.99
N GLU A 12 -13.67 20.82 3.84
CA GLU A 12 -14.93 21.57 3.74
C GLU A 12 -15.54 21.59 2.32
N THR A 13 -14.75 21.45 1.26
CA THR A 13 -15.20 21.74 -0.11
C THR A 13 -15.29 20.54 -1.04
N LEU A 14 -14.59 19.44 -0.75
CA LEU A 14 -14.63 18.24 -1.59
C LEU A 14 -15.62 17.21 -1.04
N PRO A 15 -16.43 16.59 -1.92
CA PRO A 15 -17.36 15.56 -1.48
C PRO A 15 -16.56 14.37 -0.89
N VAL A 16 -16.88 14.00 0.34
CA VAL A 16 -16.39 12.80 1.03
C VAL A 16 -16.94 11.51 0.39
N SER A 17 -17.72 11.63 -0.70
CA SER A 17 -18.30 10.47 -1.37
C SER A 17 -17.22 9.59 -1.96
N ILE A 18 -17.18 8.34 -1.52
CA ILE A 18 -16.34 7.29 -2.12
C ILE A 18 -16.96 6.93 -3.48
N ASP A 19 -16.31 7.36 -4.56
CA ASP A 19 -16.64 6.97 -5.93
C ASP A 19 -15.43 6.30 -6.55
N LEU A 20 -15.51 4.98 -6.69
CA LEU A 20 -14.42 4.13 -7.18
C LEU A 20 -14.25 4.27 -8.70
N ASN A 21 -13.39 5.20 -9.12
CA ASN A 21 -13.12 5.50 -10.53
C ASN A 21 -11.66 5.95 -10.71
N LEU A 22 -10.94 5.30 -11.61
CA LEU A 22 -9.54 5.65 -11.89
C LEU A 22 -9.37 6.77 -12.94
N ALA A 23 -10.41 7.12 -13.70
CA ALA A 23 -10.27 8.07 -14.80
C ALA A 23 -9.88 9.48 -14.33
N ARG A 24 -10.44 9.95 -13.21
CA ARG A 24 -10.10 11.25 -12.61
C ARG A 24 -8.65 11.31 -12.17
N MET A 25 -8.23 10.29 -11.41
CA MET A 25 -6.85 10.16 -10.92
C MET A 25 -5.86 10.05 -12.09
N ALA A 26 -6.15 9.19 -13.10
CA ALA A 26 -5.31 9.05 -14.29
C ALA A 26 -5.19 10.35 -15.08
N ARG A 27 -6.25 11.14 -15.16
CA ARG A 27 -6.24 12.46 -15.79
C ARG A 27 -5.32 13.43 -15.04
N LEU A 28 -5.45 13.49 -13.70
CA LEU A 28 -4.61 14.36 -12.89
C LEU A 28 -3.14 13.95 -12.96
N LEU A 29 -2.83 12.67 -12.84
CA LEU A 29 -1.45 12.19 -12.94
C LEU A 29 -0.82 12.52 -14.30
N ARG A 30 -1.57 12.41 -15.40
CA ARG A 30 -1.08 12.84 -16.73
C ARG A 30 -0.79 14.34 -16.77
N ALA A 31 -1.63 15.16 -16.16
CA ALA A 31 -1.40 16.60 -16.07
C ALA A 31 -0.18 16.97 -15.22
N LEU A 32 0.16 16.12 -14.25
CA LEU A 32 1.37 16.22 -13.39
C LEU A 32 2.63 15.64 -14.05
N GLY A 33 2.56 15.15 -15.30
CA GLY A 33 3.69 14.53 -15.97
C GLY A 33 3.88 13.04 -15.66
N SER A 34 2.84 12.37 -15.14
CA SER A 34 2.84 10.95 -14.78
C SER A 34 3.86 10.57 -13.71
N PRO A 35 3.87 11.23 -12.54
CA PRO A 35 4.88 11.06 -11.49
C PRO A 35 5.00 9.61 -11.01
N GLN A 36 3.93 8.81 -11.05
CA GLN A 36 3.95 7.39 -10.68
C GLN A 36 4.93 6.53 -11.49
N ARG A 37 5.45 7.05 -12.60
CA ARG A 37 6.45 6.36 -13.45
C ARG A 37 7.89 6.66 -13.03
N TYR A 38 8.08 7.70 -12.24
CA TYR A 38 9.38 8.20 -11.80
C TYR A 38 9.64 8.01 -10.31
N MET A 39 8.67 7.44 -9.60
CA MET A 39 8.86 7.05 -8.21
C MET A 39 9.90 5.92 -8.09
N PRO A 40 10.56 5.78 -6.93
CA PRO A 40 11.33 4.60 -6.60
C PRO A 40 10.52 3.31 -6.75
N PRO A 41 11.18 2.13 -6.85
CA PRO A 41 10.50 0.84 -6.90
C PRO A 41 9.41 0.73 -5.81
N ALA A 42 8.18 0.40 -6.20
CA ALA A 42 7.04 0.42 -5.29
C ALA A 42 6.66 -0.98 -4.81
N VAL A 43 6.48 -1.15 -3.50
CA VAL A 43 5.80 -2.27 -2.87
C VAL A 43 4.35 -1.85 -2.60
N HIS A 44 3.40 -2.47 -3.30
CA HIS A 44 1.98 -2.10 -3.24
C HIS A 44 1.19 -3.07 -2.37
N VAL A 45 0.57 -2.59 -1.30
CA VAL A 45 -0.03 -3.42 -0.24
C VAL A 45 -1.54 -3.24 -0.22
N ALA A 46 -2.28 -4.35 -0.39
CA ALA A 46 -3.74 -4.40 -0.21
C ALA A 46 -4.13 -5.53 0.76
N GLY A 47 -5.31 -5.43 1.31
CA GLY A 47 -5.88 -6.40 2.25
C GLY A 47 -6.95 -5.76 3.10
N THR A 48 -7.58 -6.52 3.98
CA THR A 48 -8.52 -5.96 4.96
C THR A 48 -7.75 -5.55 6.21
N ASN A 49 -7.02 -6.47 6.81
CA ASN A 49 -6.31 -6.27 8.07
C ASN A 49 -4.78 -6.36 7.88
N GLY A 50 -4.05 -5.57 8.68
CA GLY A 50 -2.59 -5.69 8.78
C GLY A 50 -1.78 -4.95 7.72
N LYS A 51 -2.38 -4.22 6.78
CA LYS A 51 -1.66 -3.44 5.75
C LYS A 51 -0.63 -2.49 6.36
N GLY A 52 -1.08 -1.55 7.20
CA GLY A 52 -0.21 -0.59 7.86
C GLY A 52 0.85 -1.24 8.75
N SER A 53 0.51 -2.35 9.45
CA SER A 53 1.49 -3.10 10.26
C SER A 53 2.57 -3.75 9.40
N VAL A 54 2.20 -4.37 8.27
CA VAL A 54 3.17 -4.95 7.33
C VAL A 54 4.09 -3.87 6.77
N ILE A 55 3.54 -2.71 6.39
CA ILE A 55 4.31 -1.55 5.93
C ILE A 55 5.25 -1.05 7.04
N ALA A 56 4.77 -0.95 8.28
CA ALA A 56 5.60 -0.52 9.40
C ALA A 56 6.79 -1.47 9.64
N PHE A 57 6.57 -2.79 9.59
CA PHE A 57 7.66 -3.78 9.69
C PHE A 57 8.64 -3.67 8.51
N LEU A 58 8.13 -3.60 7.28
CA LEU A 58 8.97 -3.43 6.09
C LEU A 58 9.82 -2.18 6.18
N ARG A 59 9.20 -1.05 6.52
CA ARG A 59 9.89 0.22 6.68
C ARG A 59 11.03 0.10 7.69
N THR A 60 10.72 -0.36 8.91
CA THR A 60 11.72 -0.45 9.97
C THR A 60 12.89 -1.36 9.58
N ILE A 61 12.63 -2.53 8.98
CA ILE A 61 13.69 -3.44 8.57
C ILE A 61 14.55 -2.84 7.45
N LEU A 62 13.93 -2.16 6.48
CA LEU A 62 14.66 -1.53 5.38
C LEU A 62 15.48 -0.33 5.85
N GLU A 63 14.92 0.54 6.72
CA GLU A 63 15.63 1.69 7.30
C GLU A 63 16.82 1.24 8.16
N GLU A 64 16.65 0.20 9.00
CA GLU A 64 17.74 -0.40 9.78
C GLU A 64 18.83 -1.05 8.90
N ALA A 65 18.45 -1.52 7.70
CA ALA A 65 19.41 -2.02 6.71
C ALA A 65 20.07 -0.90 5.88
N GLY A 66 19.78 0.37 6.16
CA GLY A 66 20.38 1.53 5.52
C GLY A 66 19.67 2.04 4.27
N TYR A 67 18.50 1.50 3.92
CA TYR A 67 17.71 1.97 2.78
C TYR A 67 16.88 3.21 3.12
N THR A 68 16.77 4.11 2.17
CA THR A 68 15.87 5.28 2.24
C THR A 68 14.49 4.90 1.77
N VAL A 69 13.48 5.07 2.62
CA VAL A 69 12.13 4.54 2.38
C VAL A 69 11.08 5.66 2.31
N HIS A 70 10.29 5.69 1.23
CA HIS A 70 9.06 6.46 1.18
C HIS A 70 7.88 5.62 1.64
N VAL A 71 6.91 6.23 2.32
CA VAL A 71 5.72 5.52 2.79
C VAL A 71 4.45 6.33 2.52
N TYR A 72 3.43 5.64 1.99
CA TYR A 72 2.05 6.15 1.90
C TYR A 72 1.11 5.19 2.61
N THR A 73 0.43 5.66 3.66
CA THR A 73 -0.52 4.88 4.46
C THR A 73 -1.83 5.62 4.67
N SER A 74 -2.90 4.89 5.02
CA SER A 74 -4.20 5.46 5.36
C SER A 74 -5.02 4.52 6.28
N PRO A 75 -5.87 5.10 7.16
CA PRO A 75 -5.97 6.52 7.50
C PRO A 75 -4.84 7.01 8.41
N HIS A 76 -4.80 8.29 8.71
CA HIS A 76 -3.99 8.87 9.80
C HIS A 76 -4.73 8.75 11.15
N LEU A 77 -4.00 8.90 12.25
CA LEU A 77 -4.57 8.87 13.60
C LEU A 77 -4.87 10.29 14.12
N VAL A 78 -3.94 11.22 13.95
CA VAL A 78 -4.04 12.59 14.49
C VAL A 78 -3.88 13.62 13.37
N ARG A 79 -2.80 13.53 12.58
CA ARG A 79 -2.45 14.53 11.56
C ARG A 79 -2.31 13.88 10.18
N TYR A 80 -2.75 14.61 9.17
CA TYR A 80 -2.71 14.12 7.78
C TYR A 80 -1.29 13.73 7.34
N ASN A 81 -0.27 14.45 7.78
CA ASN A 81 1.14 14.20 7.47
C ASN A 81 1.60 12.78 7.80
N GLU A 82 0.94 12.10 8.76
CA GLU A 82 1.24 10.71 9.11
C GLU A 82 1.12 9.76 7.90
N ARG A 83 0.29 10.14 6.91
CA ARG A 83 0.07 9.34 5.70
C ARG A 83 1.25 9.34 4.75
N ILE A 84 2.14 10.34 4.82
CA ILE A 84 3.23 10.52 3.86
C ILE A 84 4.55 10.65 4.60
N ARG A 85 5.49 9.73 4.32
CA ARG A 85 6.88 9.83 4.74
C ARG A 85 7.79 9.95 3.53
N LEU A 86 8.68 10.93 3.56
CA LEU A 86 9.71 11.16 2.56
C LEU A 86 11.07 10.83 3.17
N GLY A 87 11.73 9.78 2.68
CA GLY A 87 13.04 9.37 3.20
C GLY A 87 13.03 9.07 4.70
N GLY A 88 11.99 8.40 5.19
CA GLY A 88 11.84 8.05 6.61
C GLY A 88 11.23 9.14 7.49
N GLN A 89 11.15 10.40 7.06
CA GLN A 89 10.59 11.52 7.83
C GLN A 89 9.15 11.83 7.43
N LEU A 90 8.31 12.26 8.38
CA LEU A 90 6.98 12.79 8.03
C LEU A 90 7.12 14.00 7.11
N ILE A 91 6.27 14.08 6.09
CA ILE A 91 6.24 15.24 5.20
C ILE A 91 5.98 16.52 6.02
N ALA A 92 6.75 17.58 5.78
CA ALA A 92 6.51 18.87 6.43
C ALA A 92 5.22 19.53 5.89
N ASP A 93 4.55 20.33 6.72
CA ASP A 93 3.30 21.02 6.35
C ASP A 93 3.49 21.87 5.09
N GLN A 94 4.60 22.61 4.99
CA GLN A 94 4.91 23.47 3.84
C GLN A 94 5.09 22.67 2.55
N ASP A 95 5.75 21.51 2.61
CA ASP A 95 5.96 20.64 1.46
C ASP A 95 4.63 20.02 1.00
N LEU A 96 3.84 19.50 1.94
CA LEU A 96 2.53 18.96 1.67
C LEU A 96 1.63 19.99 1.00
N ASP A 97 1.57 21.21 1.55
CA ASP A 97 0.81 22.33 0.97
C ASP A 97 1.29 22.68 -0.44
N SER A 98 2.58 22.70 -0.68
CA SER A 98 3.17 22.98 -2.00
C SER A 98 2.74 21.92 -3.05
N PHE A 99 2.83 20.64 -2.72
CA PHE A 99 2.40 19.55 -3.60
C PHE A 99 0.91 19.58 -3.85
N LEU A 100 0.09 19.82 -2.80
CA LEU A 100 -1.35 19.96 -2.94
C LEU A 100 -1.74 21.14 -3.84
N LYS A 101 -1.16 22.32 -3.63
CA LYS A 101 -1.39 23.51 -4.49
C LYS A 101 -1.06 23.21 -5.95
N THR A 102 0.02 22.47 -6.22
CA THR A 102 0.37 22.05 -7.57
C THR A 102 -0.69 21.11 -8.18
N CYS A 103 -1.15 20.11 -7.42
CA CYS A 103 -2.22 19.21 -7.84
C CYS A 103 -3.53 19.95 -8.14
N ILE A 104 -3.92 20.88 -7.27
CA ILE A 104 -5.13 21.71 -7.43
C ILE A 104 -5.06 22.53 -8.71
N ARG A 105 -3.97 23.26 -8.89
CA ARG A 105 -3.75 24.10 -10.06
C ARG A 105 -3.87 23.30 -11.35
N LEU A 106 -3.25 22.11 -11.41
CA LEU A 106 -3.26 21.25 -12.60
C LEU A 106 -4.56 20.46 -12.77
N ASN A 107 -5.33 20.26 -11.70
CA ASN A 107 -6.66 19.68 -11.80
C ASN A 107 -7.69 20.62 -12.50
N ARG A 108 -7.43 21.94 -12.53
CA ARG A 108 -8.26 22.96 -13.23
C ARG A 108 -9.73 22.89 -12.82
N ARG A 109 -10.01 22.80 -11.52
CA ARG A 109 -11.36 22.73 -10.93
C ARG A 109 -12.24 21.56 -11.46
N ARG A 110 -11.65 20.53 -12.05
CA ARG A 110 -12.40 19.35 -12.49
C ARG A 110 -12.77 18.48 -11.30
N PRO A 111 -13.85 17.68 -11.37
CA PRO A 111 -14.21 16.77 -10.30
C PRO A 111 -13.06 15.84 -9.93
N ILE A 112 -12.80 15.74 -8.61
CA ILE A 112 -11.81 14.85 -8.01
C ILE A 112 -12.20 14.63 -6.54
N THR A 113 -11.83 13.50 -5.95
CA THR A 113 -12.07 13.26 -4.53
C THR A 113 -10.86 13.70 -3.71
N PHE A 114 -11.08 13.92 -2.41
CA PHE A 114 -10.00 14.24 -1.46
C PHE A 114 -8.90 13.18 -1.48
N PHE A 115 -9.26 11.89 -1.46
CA PHE A 115 -8.29 10.81 -1.49
C PHE A 115 -7.49 10.77 -2.80
N GLU A 116 -8.13 11.02 -3.95
CA GLU A 116 -7.42 11.06 -5.24
C GLU A 116 -6.39 12.18 -5.30
N ILE A 117 -6.75 13.40 -4.88
CA ILE A 117 -5.84 14.55 -4.99
C ILE A 117 -4.66 14.42 -4.02
N THR A 118 -4.91 13.91 -2.82
CA THR A 118 -3.86 13.70 -1.81
C THR A 118 -2.95 12.51 -2.17
N THR A 119 -3.47 11.47 -2.81
CA THR A 119 -2.66 10.40 -3.39
C THR A 119 -1.78 10.93 -4.54
N ALA A 120 -2.33 11.82 -5.38
CA ALA A 120 -1.54 12.43 -6.46
C ALA A 120 -0.41 13.32 -5.91
N ALA A 121 -0.67 14.06 -4.82
CA ALA A 121 0.36 14.85 -4.13
C ALA A 121 1.47 13.95 -3.55
N ALA A 122 1.12 12.81 -2.94
CA ALA A 122 2.10 11.84 -2.45
C ALA A 122 2.96 11.28 -3.59
N PHE A 123 2.36 10.90 -4.73
CA PHE A 123 3.10 10.40 -5.89
C PHE A 123 4.02 11.45 -6.49
N LEU A 124 3.57 12.72 -6.54
CA LEU A 124 4.40 13.82 -7.00
C LEU A 124 5.60 14.03 -6.06
N ALA A 125 5.38 14.02 -4.74
CA ALA A 125 6.45 14.13 -3.75
C ALA A 125 7.48 12.99 -3.87
N PHE A 126 7.01 11.74 -4.00
CA PHE A 126 7.88 10.57 -4.16
C PHE A 126 8.70 10.59 -5.45
N SER A 127 8.15 11.16 -6.53
CA SER A 127 8.89 11.29 -7.79
C SER A 127 9.96 12.38 -7.80
N GLN A 128 9.90 13.32 -6.85
CA GLN A 128 10.82 14.46 -6.74
C GLN A 128 11.84 14.32 -5.61
N THR A 129 11.64 13.33 -4.74
CA THR A 129 12.53 13.07 -3.60
C THR A 129 13.24 11.73 -3.83
N PRO A 130 14.58 11.66 -3.81
CA PRO A 130 15.30 10.41 -3.95
C PRO A 130 15.00 9.45 -2.78
N ALA A 131 14.82 8.15 -3.11
CA ALA A 131 14.75 7.05 -2.15
C ALA A 131 15.01 5.72 -2.86
N ASP A 132 15.21 4.66 -2.09
CA ASP A 132 15.47 3.31 -2.64
C ASP A 132 14.17 2.56 -2.93
N VAL A 133 13.12 2.83 -2.15
CA VAL A 133 11.84 2.12 -2.24
C VAL A 133 10.65 2.95 -1.76
N CYS A 134 9.47 2.70 -2.35
CA CYS A 134 8.18 3.22 -1.88
C CYS A 134 7.32 2.08 -1.33
N LEU A 135 6.81 2.22 -0.10
CA LEU A 135 5.81 1.34 0.49
C LEU A 135 4.44 2.03 0.41
N ILE A 136 3.49 1.45 -0.33
CA ILE A 136 2.22 2.12 -0.66
C ILE A 136 1.04 1.27 -0.25
N GLU A 137 0.23 1.79 0.67
CA GLU A 137 -1.02 1.20 1.12
C GLU A 137 -2.18 1.58 0.22
N THR A 138 -3.04 0.61 -0.16
CA THR A 138 -4.34 0.91 -0.76
C THR A 138 -5.30 1.51 0.26
N GLY A 139 -6.04 2.55 -0.11
CA GLY A 139 -7.07 3.12 0.75
C GLY A 139 -8.29 2.21 0.86
N LEU A 140 -8.89 1.84 -0.27
CA LEU A 140 -10.09 1.01 -0.31
C LEU A 140 -10.06 0.01 -1.47
N GLY A 141 -10.33 -1.26 -1.16
CA GLY A 141 -10.40 -2.31 -2.17
C GLY A 141 -9.04 -2.62 -2.78
N GLY A 142 -8.79 -2.19 -3.99
CA GLY A 142 -7.55 -2.37 -4.74
C GLY A 142 -7.70 -2.05 -6.22
N ARG A 143 -8.62 -2.70 -6.94
CA ARG A 143 -8.79 -2.58 -8.39
C ARG A 143 -9.03 -1.14 -8.85
N LEU A 144 -9.86 -0.41 -8.16
CA LEU A 144 -10.24 0.97 -8.44
C LEU A 144 -9.71 1.97 -7.41
N ASP A 145 -8.77 1.54 -6.56
CA ASP A 145 -8.10 2.42 -5.62
C ASP A 145 -7.20 3.42 -6.35
N ALA A 146 -7.15 4.66 -5.87
CA ALA A 146 -6.35 5.72 -6.50
C ALA A 146 -4.87 5.35 -6.61
N THR A 147 -4.35 4.53 -5.68
CA THR A 147 -2.96 4.04 -5.72
C THR A 147 -2.71 3.04 -6.85
N ASN A 148 -3.75 2.42 -7.42
CA ASN A 148 -3.61 1.33 -8.39
C ASN A 148 -3.23 1.76 -9.82
N LEU A 149 -2.82 3.02 -10.00
CA LEU A 149 -2.20 3.52 -11.23
C LEU A 149 -0.68 3.27 -11.27
N ILE A 150 -0.13 2.55 -10.28
CA ILE A 150 1.20 1.95 -10.32
C ILE A 150 1.14 0.76 -11.28
N GLU A 151 1.71 0.92 -12.47
CA GLU A 151 1.64 -0.10 -13.52
C GLU A 151 2.62 -1.27 -13.29
N ARG A 152 3.77 -0.98 -12.69
CA ARG A 152 4.89 -1.92 -12.53
C ARG A 152 5.44 -1.90 -11.10
N PRO A 153 4.67 -2.36 -10.09
CA PRO A 153 5.21 -2.49 -8.74
C PRO A 153 6.39 -3.48 -8.73
N ALA A 154 7.37 -3.25 -7.87
CA ALA A 154 8.42 -4.23 -7.59
C ALA A 154 7.82 -5.49 -6.98
N LEU A 155 6.86 -5.29 -6.08
CA LEU A 155 6.15 -6.35 -5.38
C LEU A 155 4.73 -5.91 -5.04
N SER A 156 3.76 -6.83 -5.12
CA SER A 156 2.43 -6.65 -4.52
C SER A 156 2.32 -7.51 -3.26
N ILE A 157 1.67 -6.99 -2.21
CA ILE A 157 1.42 -7.75 -0.98
C ILE A 157 -0.08 -7.80 -0.72
N LEU A 158 -0.61 -9.00 -0.51
CA LEU A 158 -2.00 -9.23 -0.13
C LEU A 158 -2.04 -9.73 1.31
N THR A 159 -2.35 -8.82 2.23
CA THR A 159 -2.55 -9.13 3.67
C THR A 159 -3.88 -9.87 3.88
N PRO A 160 -4.22 -10.36 5.09
CA PRO A 160 -5.44 -11.11 5.30
C PRO A 160 -6.69 -10.37 4.83
N ILE A 161 -7.56 -11.09 4.10
CA ILE A 161 -8.83 -10.58 3.56
C ILE A 161 -9.98 -11.14 4.38
N SER A 162 -10.84 -10.25 4.87
CA SER A 162 -12.09 -10.55 5.55
C SER A 162 -13.23 -9.70 5.01
N ILE A 163 -14.44 -9.95 5.47
CA ILE A 163 -15.61 -9.11 5.13
C ILE A 163 -15.41 -7.72 5.71
N ASP A 164 -15.44 -6.72 4.84
CA ASP A 164 -15.30 -5.31 5.17
C ASP A 164 -15.75 -4.46 3.98
N HIS A 165 -16.27 -3.26 4.25
CA HIS A 165 -16.68 -2.30 3.23
C HIS A 165 -17.60 -2.86 2.14
N GLU A 166 -18.51 -3.80 2.47
CA GLU A 166 -19.40 -4.46 1.50
C GLU A 166 -20.26 -3.47 0.72
N PHE A 167 -20.60 -2.33 1.31
CA PHE A 167 -21.35 -1.26 0.65
C PHE A 167 -20.64 -0.77 -0.63
N TYR A 168 -19.30 -0.67 -0.61
CA TYR A 168 -18.51 -0.17 -1.74
C TYR A 168 -17.94 -1.28 -2.61
N LEU A 169 -17.56 -2.40 -2.02
CA LEU A 169 -16.85 -3.49 -2.71
C LEU A 169 -17.80 -4.61 -3.19
N GLY A 170 -19.06 -4.52 -2.77
CA GLY A 170 -20.07 -5.53 -3.00
C GLY A 170 -20.06 -6.65 -1.94
N PRO A 171 -21.19 -7.36 -1.81
CA PRO A 171 -21.38 -8.36 -0.77
C PRO A 171 -20.50 -9.59 -0.96
N GLY A 172 -19.99 -10.09 0.18
CA GLY A 172 -19.32 -11.37 0.28
C GLY A 172 -17.84 -11.37 -0.03
N LEU A 173 -17.15 -12.28 0.63
CA LEU A 173 -15.69 -12.38 0.65
C LEU A 173 -15.05 -12.51 -0.75
N ASN A 174 -15.71 -13.21 -1.68
CA ASN A 174 -15.18 -13.41 -3.04
C ASN A 174 -15.11 -12.10 -3.83
N ARG A 175 -16.09 -11.19 -3.67
CA ARG A 175 -16.08 -9.88 -4.33
C ARG A 175 -14.98 -9.00 -3.76
N ILE A 176 -14.86 -8.96 -2.43
CA ILE A 176 -13.80 -8.21 -1.74
C ILE A 176 -12.42 -8.72 -2.17
N ALA A 177 -12.21 -10.04 -2.22
CA ALA A 177 -10.96 -10.64 -2.68
C ALA A 177 -10.65 -10.28 -4.14
N LYS A 178 -11.68 -10.24 -5.03
CA LYS A 178 -11.53 -9.84 -6.43
C LYS A 178 -11.10 -8.37 -6.56
N GLU A 179 -11.68 -7.47 -5.77
CA GLU A 179 -11.29 -6.06 -5.75
C GLU A 179 -9.83 -5.91 -5.29
N LYS A 180 -9.43 -6.62 -4.22
CA LYS A 180 -8.05 -6.56 -3.71
C LYS A 180 -7.05 -7.20 -4.68
N ALA A 181 -7.41 -8.29 -5.35
CA ALA A 181 -6.61 -8.90 -6.43
C ALA A 181 -6.37 -7.95 -7.63
N GLY A 182 -7.08 -6.82 -7.67
CA GLY A 182 -6.88 -5.79 -8.68
C GLY A 182 -5.49 -5.17 -8.70
N ILE A 183 -4.77 -5.20 -7.57
CA ILE A 183 -3.38 -4.68 -7.50
C ILE A 183 -2.35 -5.62 -8.15
N LEU A 184 -2.71 -6.88 -8.42
CA LEU A 184 -1.83 -7.82 -9.10
C LEU A 184 -1.58 -7.36 -10.54
N LYS A 185 -0.32 -7.24 -10.94
CA LYS A 185 0.11 -6.77 -12.26
C LYS A 185 0.83 -7.88 -13.03
N ARG A 186 0.58 -7.94 -14.32
CA ARG A 186 1.12 -8.97 -15.21
C ARG A 186 2.64 -9.10 -15.07
N GLY A 187 3.11 -10.32 -14.81
CA GLY A 187 4.53 -10.64 -14.67
C GLY A 187 5.22 -10.01 -13.45
N ARG A 188 4.45 -9.42 -12.51
CA ARG A 188 5.00 -8.86 -11.28
C ARG A 188 4.67 -9.75 -10.10
N PRO A 189 5.63 -10.05 -9.21
CA PRO A 189 5.43 -10.98 -8.12
C PRO A 189 4.47 -10.46 -7.06
N ALA A 190 3.89 -11.42 -6.30
CA ALA A 190 3.05 -11.07 -5.16
C ALA A 190 3.22 -12.03 -3.98
N ILE A 191 3.33 -11.44 -2.79
CA ILE A 191 3.27 -12.16 -1.50
C ILE A 191 1.83 -12.22 -1.05
N VAL A 192 1.40 -13.40 -0.63
CA VAL A 192 0.05 -13.63 -0.11
C VAL A 192 0.14 -14.15 1.32
N ALA A 193 -0.38 -13.37 2.26
CA ALA A 193 -0.54 -13.78 3.65
C ALA A 193 -1.50 -14.95 3.79
N LYS A 194 -1.63 -15.51 4.99
CA LYS A 194 -2.64 -16.52 5.30
C LYS A 194 -4.03 -16.02 4.92
N GLN A 195 -4.78 -16.82 4.16
CA GLN A 195 -6.09 -16.47 3.64
C GLN A 195 -7.14 -17.54 4.02
N MET A 196 -8.39 -17.13 4.07
CA MET A 196 -9.51 -18.07 4.01
C MET A 196 -9.54 -18.75 2.64
N SER A 197 -9.95 -20.02 2.56
CA SER A 197 -9.96 -20.80 1.32
C SER A 197 -10.70 -20.12 0.16
N ALA A 198 -11.79 -19.41 0.45
CA ALA A 198 -12.54 -18.65 -0.56
C ALA A 198 -11.70 -17.53 -1.18
N SER A 199 -11.03 -16.71 -0.34
CA SER A 199 -10.14 -15.64 -0.81
C SER A 199 -8.94 -16.21 -1.56
N SER A 200 -8.31 -17.29 -1.06
CA SER A 200 -7.16 -17.93 -1.69
C SER A 200 -7.47 -18.33 -3.14
N ARG A 201 -8.58 -19.02 -3.36
CA ARG A 201 -9.02 -19.43 -4.72
C ARG A 201 -9.18 -18.26 -5.68
N VAL A 202 -9.77 -17.14 -5.19
CA VAL A 202 -9.94 -15.91 -6.00
C VAL A 202 -8.59 -15.29 -6.37
N LEU A 203 -7.67 -15.18 -5.40
CA LEU A 203 -6.35 -14.63 -5.62
C LEU A 203 -5.52 -15.49 -6.59
N GLU A 204 -5.55 -16.81 -6.43
CA GLU A 204 -4.85 -17.77 -7.30
C GLU A 204 -5.40 -17.72 -8.73
N TRP A 205 -6.71 -17.66 -8.89
CA TRP A 205 -7.34 -17.52 -10.21
C TRP A 205 -6.92 -16.19 -10.87
N ALA A 206 -6.97 -15.08 -10.14
CA ALA A 206 -6.59 -13.78 -10.65
C ALA A 206 -5.10 -13.71 -11.04
N ALA A 207 -4.23 -14.30 -10.23
CA ALA A 207 -2.81 -14.39 -10.49
C ALA A 207 -2.50 -15.23 -11.72
N ARG A 208 -3.11 -16.42 -11.83
CA ARG A 208 -2.95 -17.32 -13.00
C ARG A 208 -3.35 -16.62 -14.28
N LYS A 209 -4.51 -15.93 -14.28
CA LYS A 209 -5.01 -15.19 -15.45
C LYS A 209 -4.03 -14.08 -15.92
N LYS A 210 -3.28 -13.49 -15.00
CA LYS A 210 -2.33 -12.39 -15.29
C LYS A 210 -0.88 -12.84 -15.40
N GLY A 211 -0.57 -14.12 -15.18
CA GLY A 211 0.80 -14.62 -15.13
C GLY A 211 1.61 -14.00 -14.00
N VAL A 212 1.01 -13.86 -12.81
CA VAL A 212 1.63 -13.31 -11.60
C VAL A 212 2.24 -14.43 -10.78
N PRO A 213 3.57 -14.43 -10.52
CA PRO A 213 4.18 -15.36 -9.56
C PRO A 213 3.67 -15.07 -8.15
N LEU A 214 3.12 -16.09 -7.49
CA LEU A 214 2.62 -15.98 -6.11
C LEU A 214 3.57 -16.67 -5.13
N TRP A 215 3.85 -15.99 -4.02
CA TRP A 215 4.45 -16.55 -2.82
C TRP A 215 3.43 -16.55 -1.69
N ARG A 216 2.87 -17.72 -1.42
CA ARG A 216 1.71 -17.91 -0.54
C ARG A 216 2.12 -18.50 0.79
N HIS A 217 1.52 -17.98 1.85
CA HIS A 217 1.61 -18.63 3.15
C HIS A 217 1.05 -20.07 3.08
N GLY A 218 1.80 -21.00 3.65
CA GLY A 218 1.44 -22.42 3.67
C GLY A 218 1.88 -23.22 2.44
N CYS A 219 2.40 -22.55 1.40
CA CYS A 219 2.94 -23.16 0.18
C CYS A 219 4.43 -22.81 0.03
N GLU A 220 4.74 -21.63 -0.49
CA GLU A 220 6.11 -21.18 -0.75
C GLU A 220 6.80 -20.69 0.53
N TRP A 221 6.04 -20.23 1.52
CA TRP A 221 6.57 -19.84 2.83
C TRP A 221 5.59 -20.18 3.96
N LYS A 222 6.10 -20.30 5.19
CA LYS A 222 5.31 -20.53 6.41
C LYS A 222 5.95 -19.92 7.64
N VAL A 223 5.13 -19.68 8.68
CA VAL A 223 5.58 -19.26 9.99
C VAL A 223 4.97 -20.16 11.06
N SER A 224 5.77 -20.48 12.07
CA SER A 224 5.35 -21.26 13.25
C SER A 224 5.68 -20.46 14.50
N HIS A 225 4.66 -20.15 15.31
CA HIS A 225 4.84 -19.36 16.53
C HIS A 225 5.35 -20.21 17.69
N ARG A 226 6.24 -19.63 18.49
CA ARG A 226 6.83 -20.19 19.71
C ARG A 226 6.60 -19.22 20.86
N ARG A 227 6.85 -19.63 22.09
CA ARG A 227 6.65 -18.79 23.27
C ARG A 227 7.39 -17.44 23.16
N PHE A 228 8.63 -17.44 22.70
CA PHE A 228 9.51 -16.27 22.68
C PHE A 228 9.91 -15.81 21.25
N GLY A 229 9.08 -16.08 20.25
CA GLY A 229 9.38 -15.70 18.86
C GLY A 229 8.64 -16.56 17.86
N SER A 230 9.13 -16.58 16.64
CA SER A 230 8.56 -17.37 15.55
C SER A 230 9.67 -17.98 14.69
N ILE A 231 9.38 -19.08 14.02
CA ILE A 231 10.25 -19.68 13.01
C ILE A 231 9.63 -19.42 11.65
N PHE A 232 10.26 -18.58 10.86
CA PHE A 232 9.96 -18.38 9.45
C PHE A 232 10.70 -19.40 8.62
N GLN A 233 10.06 -19.93 7.60
CA GLN A 233 10.67 -20.83 6.63
C GLN A 233 10.09 -20.54 5.24
N SER A 234 10.99 -20.36 4.27
CA SER A 234 10.68 -20.29 2.84
C SER A 234 11.35 -21.43 2.09
N LEU A 235 11.29 -21.40 0.76
CA LEU A 235 12.01 -22.36 -0.09
C LEU A 235 13.55 -22.18 0.01
N SER A 236 14.01 -20.97 0.30
CA SER A 236 15.43 -20.58 0.30
C SER A 236 16.01 -20.34 1.67
N SER A 237 15.19 -20.09 2.69
CA SER A 237 15.69 -19.64 4.00
C SER A 237 14.89 -20.20 5.19
N ARG A 238 15.60 -20.27 6.33
CA ARG A 238 14.98 -20.51 7.63
C ARG A 238 15.54 -19.51 8.63
N ARG A 239 14.65 -18.72 9.25
CA ARG A 239 15.04 -17.64 10.17
C ARG A 239 14.27 -17.77 11.51
N ILE A 240 14.93 -17.43 12.60
CA ILE A 240 14.28 -17.26 13.90
C ILE A 240 13.94 -15.79 14.02
N LEU A 241 12.64 -15.49 14.18
CA LEU A 241 12.14 -14.14 14.34
C LEU A 241 11.87 -13.87 15.83
N PRO A 242 12.33 -12.73 16.37
CA PRO A 242 11.99 -12.32 17.73
C PRO A 242 10.50 -11.99 17.83
N LEU A 243 10.04 -11.70 19.03
CA LEU A 243 8.73 -11.10 19.24
C LEU A 243 8.70 -9.71 18.59
N PRO A 244 7.68 -9.38 17.79
CA PRO A 244 7.57 -8.06 17.21
C PRO A 244 7.29 -6.99 18.27
N GLY A 245 7.76 -5.77 18.05
CA GLY A 245 7.48 -4.64 18.95
C GLY A 245 6.02 -4.17 18.95
N LEU A 246 5.27 -4.42 17.88
CA LEU A 246 3.84 -4.16 17.86
C LEU A 246 3.08 -5.22 18.66
N MET A 247 2.13 -4.77 19.48
CA MET A 247 1.37 -5.63 20.38
C MET A 247 0.29 -6.44 19.64
N GLY A 248 0.07 -7.68 20.06
CA GLY A 248 -0.98 -8.56 19.54
C GLY A 248 -0.43 -9.78 18.79
N LEU A 249 -1.12 -10.92 18.93
CA LEU A 249 -0.67 -12.20 18.33
C LEU A 249 -0.61 -12.13 16.79
N HIS A 250 -1.55 -11.41 16.17
CA HIS A 250 -1.63 -11.21 14.73
C HIS A 250 -0.41 -10.42 14.17
N GLN A 251 0.30 -9.67 15.02
CA GLN A 251 1.49 -8.94 14.58
C GLN A 251 2.66 -9.88 14.24
N ARG A 252 2.68 -11.09 14.79
CA ARG A 252 3.65 -12.11 14.41
C ARG A 252 3.45 -12.58 12.96
N ASP A 253 2.19 -12.71 12.53
CA ASP A 253 1.86 -13.03 11.14
C ASP A 253 2.18 -11.85 10.21
N ASN A 254 1.87 -10.61 10.62
CA ASN A 254 2.21 -9.41 9.85
C ASN A 254 3.73 -9.24 9.69
N ALA A 255 4.51 -9.47 10.75
CA ALA A 255 5.97 -9.47 10.69
C ALA A 255 6.50 -10.56 9.73
N ALA A 256 5.91 -11.76 9.78
CA ALA A 256 6.29 -12.84 8.87
C ALA A 256 5.97 -12.52 7.39
N VAL A 257 4.90 -11.80 7.10
CA VAL A 257 4.60 -11.29 5.74
C VAL A 257 5.68 -10.32 5.27
N ALA A 258 6.11 -9.41 6.14
CA ALA A 258 7.20 -8.48 5.82
C ALA A 258 8.51 -9.23 5.55
N VAL A 259 8.85 -10.22 6.38
CA VAL A 259 10.04 -11.08 6.17
C VAL A 259 9.92 -11.86 4.86
N ALA A 260 8.74 -12.41 4.53
CA ALA A 260 8.52 -13.12 3.27
C ALA A 260 8.73 -12.21 2.05
N ALA A 261 8.31 -10.94 2.15
CA ALA A 261 8.52 -9.95 1.10
C ALA A 261 10.01 -9.64 0.89
N LEU A 262 10.76 -9.47 1.97
CA LEU A 262 12.21 -9.20 1.91
C LEU A 262 12.99 -10.43 1.44
N ASP A 263 12.66 -11.61 1.96
CA ASP A 263 13.27 -12.88 1.54
C ASP A 263 13.08 -13.16 0.04
N PHE A 264 11.93 -12.73 -0.51
CA PHE A 264 11.70 -12.79 -1.95
C PHE A 264 12.54 -11.76 -2.70
N LEU A 265 12.58 -10.50 -2.25
CA LEU A 265 13.33 -9.43 -2.94
C LEU A 265 14.84 -9.64 -2.92
N ASP A 266 15.36 -10.31 -1.88
CA ASP A 266 16.78 -10.65 -1.74
C ASP A 266 17.26 -11.72 -2.75
N GLN A 267 16.33 -12.40 -3.43
CA GLN A 267 16.64 -13.44 -4.43
C GLN A 267 16.73 -12.89 -5.86
N PHE A 268 16.36 -11.63 -6.11
CA PHE A 268 16.28 -10.99 -7.43
C PHE A 268 16.96 -9.63 -7.46
#